data_dd7d7feb18f294cab64d223b78b8984d
#
_entry.id   dd7d7feb18f294cab64d223b78b8984d
#
_cell.length_a   1.000
_cell.length_b   1.000
_cell.length_c   1.000
_cell.angle_alpha   90.00
_cell.angle_beta   90.00
_cell.angle_gamma   90.00
#
_symmetry.space_group_name_H-M   'P 1'
#
loop_
_entity.id
_entity.type
_entity.pdbx_description
1 polymer ?
#
loop_
_entity_poly.entity_id
_entity_poly.type
_entity_poly.pdbx_seq_one_letter_code
_entity_poly.pdbx_strand_id
1 'polypeptide(L)'
;STLLASSAASDVYKRQGFIATIAIIVIVIWIIAGCIKIVPQAQAFVIERLGGYKETWSVGLHFKMPLIDKVAKRVILKEQVVDFPPQPVITKDNVTMRIDTVVFFQITDPKLFSYGVENPIMAIENLTATTLRNIIGDLELDETLTSRETINTKMRSSLDMATDPWGIKVNRVELKNIIPPAAIQDAMEKQMKAERERREAI
;
A
#
# COMPACT_ATOMS: atom_id res chain seq x y z
N SER A 1 -27.61 1.17 -72.89
CA SER A 1 -26.90 1.95 -71.79
C SER A 1 -27.42 1.67 -70.38
N THR A 2 -28.59 1.08 -70.21
CA THR A 2 -29.18 0.76 -68.89
C THR A 2 -28.56 -0.44 -68.20
N LEU A 3 -28.08 -1.43 -68.92
CA LEU A 3 -27.40 -2.63 -68.37
C LEU A 3 -26.04 -2.34 -67.73
N LEU A 4 -25.27 -1.39 -68.26
CA LEU A 4 -23.97 -0.99 -67.68
C LEU A 4 -24.13 -0.20 -66.41
N ALA A 5 -25.16 0.63 -66.26
CA ALA A 5 -25.50 1.37 -65.05
C ALA A 5 -25.96 0.44 -63.92
N SER A 6 -26.72 -0.62 -64.26
CA SER A 6 -27.18 -1.64 -63.29
C SER A 6 -25.99 -2.48 -62.76
N SER A 7 -25.02 -2.84 -63.62
CA SER A 7 -23.84 -3.57 -63.23
C SER A 7 -22.95 -2.73 -62.30
N ALA A 8 -22.70 -1.47 -62.65
CA ALA A 8 -21.89 -0.57 -61.82
C ALA A 8 -22.51 -0.30 -60.46
N ALA A 9 -23.86 -0.16 -60.38
CA ALA A 9 -24.59 -0.02 -59.12
C ALA A 9 -24.44 -1.29 -58.23
N SER A 10 -24.56 -2.48 -58.84
CA SER A 10 -24.40 -3.74 -58.07
C SER A 10 -22.99 -3.95 -57.52
N ASP A 11 -21.97 -3.51 -58.28
CA ASP A 11 -20.58 -3.58 -57.84
C ASP A 11 -20.26 -2.58 -56.72
N VAL A 12 -20.86 -1.40 -56.75
CA VAL A 12 -20.76 -0.43 -55.62
C VAL A 12 -21.41 -0.96 -54.36
N TYR A 13 -22.62 -1.54 -54.46
CA TYR A 13 -23.30 -2.15 -53.28
C TYR A 13 -22.51 -3.35 -52.75
N LYS A 14 -21.91 -4.20 -53.56
CA LYS A 14 -21.05 -5.31 -53.15
C LYS A 14 -19.81 -4.81 -52.43
N ARG A 15 -19.13 -3.79 -52.94
CA ARG A 15 -17.95 -3.15 -52.31
C ARG A 15 -18.32 -2.50 -50.98
N GLN A 16 -19.48 -1.80 -50.91
CA GLN A 16 -19.96 -1.18 -49.69
C GLN A 16 -20.32 -2.23 -48.63
N GLY A 17 -20.95 -3.34 -49.02
CA GLY A 17 -21.24 -4.46 -48.13
C GLY A 17 -19.95 -5.12 -47.61
N PHE A 18 -18.92 -5.32 -48.47
CA PHE A 18 -17.64 -5.87 -48.06
C PHE A 18 -16.89 -4.97 -47.06
N ILE A 19 -16.88 -3.66 -47.29
CA ILE A 19 -16.25 -2.68 -46.40
C ILE A 19 -17.00 -2.66 -45.04
N ALA A 20 -18.33 -2.69 -45.06
CA ALA A 20 -19.14 -2.73 -43.83
C ALA A 20 -18.86 -4.02 -43.02
N THR A 21 -18.74 -5.17 -43.70
CA THR A 21 -18.43 -6.44 -43.02
C THR A 21 -17.05 -6.41 -42.38
N ILE A 22 -16.03 -5.88 -43.08
CA ILE A 22 -14.69 -5.72 -42.52
C ILE A 22 -14.71 -4.78 -41.30
N ALA A 23 -15.41 -3.66 -41.39
CA ALA A 23 -15.55 -2.71 -40.28
C ALA A 23 -16.18 -3.37 -39.04
N ILE A 24 -17.22 -4.17 -39.23
CA ILE A 24 -17.88 -4.92 -38.14
C ILE A 24 -16.90 -5.92 -37.52
N ILE A 25 -16.16 -6.67 -38.33
CA ILE A 25 -15.17 -7.65 -37.85
C ILE A 25 -14.08 -6.94 -37.03
N VAL A 26 -13.58 -5.82 -37.51
CA VAL A 26 -12.55 -5.03 -36.79
C VAL A 26 -13.08 -4.53 -35.46
N ILE A 27 -14.32 -4.02 -35.42
CA ILE A 27 -14.98 -3.56 -34.18
C ILE A 27 -15.14 -4.74 -33.20
N VAL A 28 -15.58 -5.91 -33.68
CA VAL A 28 -15.75 -7.11 -32.83
C VAL A 28 -14.40 -7.55 -32.25
N ILE A 29 -13.36 -7.61 -33.08
CA ILE A 29 -11.98 -7.95 -32.62
C ILE A 29 -11.50 -6.94 -31.59
N TRP A 30 -11.74 -5.65 -31.80
CA TRP A 30 -11.34 -4.60 -30.87
C TRP A 30 -12.08 -4.71 -29.53
N ILE A 31 -13.36 -5.03 -29.53
CA ILE A 31 -14.16 -5.29 -28.32
C ILE A 31 -13.61 -6.52 -27.58
N ILE A 32 -13.36 -7.62 -28.29
CA ILE A 32 -12.83 -8.87 -27.69
C ILE A 32 -11.45 -8.62 -27.07
N ALA A 33 -10.57 -7.90 -27.76
CA ALA A 33 -9.25 -7.53 -27.25
C ALA A 33 -9.36 -6.67 -25.96
N GLY A 34 -10.36 -5.80 -25.88
CA GLY A 34 -10.67 -5.00 -24.70
C GLY A 34 -11.22 -5.80 -23.51
N CYS A 35 -11.81 -6.98 -23.78
CA CYS A 35 -12.38 -7.85 -22.74
C CYS A 35 -11.33 -8.62 -21.97
N ILE A 36 -10.15 -8.84 -22.53
CA ILE A 36 -9.10 -9.66 -21.94
C ILE A 36 -8.19 -8.79 -21.08
N LYS A 37 -8.01 -9.17 -19.82
CA LYS A 37 -7.05 -8.57 -18.88
C LYS A 37 -6.21 -9.64 -18.22
N ILE A 38 -4.90 -9.40 -18.19
CA ILE A 38 -3.94 -10.26 -17.50
C ILE A 38 -3.56 -9.56 -16.20
N VAL A 39 -3.72 -10.27 -15.08
CA VAL A 39 -3.27 -9.83 -13.76
C VAL A 39 -1.86 -10.38 -13.52
N PRO A 40 -0.85 -9.52 -13.36
CA PRO A 40 0.52 -9.95 -13.08
C PRO A 40 0.63 -10.64 -11.73
N GLN A 41 1.73 -11.38 -11.55
CA GLN A 41 2.03 -12.03 -10.28
C GLN A 41 2.21 -11.01 -9.14
N ALA A 42 1.76 -11.38 -7.94
CA ALA A 42 1.78 -10.53 -6.74
C ALA A 42 0.96 -9.23 -6.86
N GLN A 43 -0.05 -9.23 -7.71
CA GLN A 43 -1.07 -8.19 -7.79
C GLN A 43 -2.46 -8.78 -7.72
N ALA A 44 -3.43 -7.97 -7.30
CA ALA A 44 -4.84 -8.26 -7.37
C ALA A 44 -5.59 -7.04 -7.90
N PHE A 45 -6.61 -7.27 -8.72
CA PHE A 45 -7.45 -6.20 -9.25
C PHE A 45 -8.84 -6.29 -8.63
N VAL A 46 -9.28 -5.19 -8.04
CA VAL A 46 -10.63 -5.06 -7.51
C VAL A 46 -11.52 -4.56 -8.64
N ILE A 47 -12.56 -5.33 -8.95
CA ILE A 47 -13.47 -5.05 -10.06
C ILE A 47 -14.79 -4.55 -9.52
N GLU A 48 -15.21 -3.41 -10.04
CA GLU A 48 -16.52 -2.83 -9.83
C GLU A 48 -17.40 -3.03 -11.07
N ARG A 49 -18.66 -3.32 -10.81
CA ARG A 49 -19.73 -3.34 -11.82
C ARG A 49 -20.77 -2.31 -11.47
N LEU A 50 -20.94 -1.30 -12.34
CA LEU A 50 -21.90 -0.19 -12.16
C LEU A 50 -21.77 0.50 -10.78
N GLY A 51 -20.53 0.65 -10.27
CA GLY A 51 -20.24 1.30 -9.00
C GLY A 51 -20.31 0.40 -7.76
N GLY A 52 -20.68 -0.88 -7.91
CA GLY A 52 -20.65 -1.87 -6.82
C GLY A 52 -19.49 -2.85 -6.95
N TYR A 53 -18.96 -3.31 -5.82
CA TYR A 53 -17.95 -4.38 -5.79
C TYR A 53 -18.52 -5.65 -6.43
N LYS A 54 -17.82 -6.20 -7.41
CA LYS A 54 -18.18 -7.48 -8.05
C LYS A 54 -17.31 -8.63 -7.52
N GLU A 55 -16.02 -8.54 -7.76
CA GLU A 55 -15.06 -9.59 -7.42
C GLU A 55 -13.62 -9.05 -7.38
N THR A 56 -12.73 -9.81 -6.78
CA THR A 56 -11.28 -9.54 -6.81
C THR A 56 -10.61 -10.55 -7.71
N TRP A 57 -9.87 -10.06 -8.71
CA TRP A 57 -9.11 -10.92 -9.62
C TRP A 57 -7.72 -11.20 -9.06
N SER A 58 -7.42 -12.48 -8.92
CA SER A 58 -6.08 -12.99 -8.62
C SER A 58 -5.25 -13.06 -9.92
N VAL A 59 -4.00 -13.53 -9.79
CA VAL A 59 -3.08 -13.76 -10.91
C VAL A 59 -3.71 -14.62 -12.00
N GLY A 60 -3.54 -14.21 -13.25
CA GLY A 60 -3.99 -14.97 -14.40
C GLY A 60 -4.77 -14.15 -15.42
N LEU A 61 -5.43 -14.87 -16.33
CA LEU A 61 -6.22 -14.29 -17.39
C LEU A 61 -7.67 -14.16 -16.95
N HIS A 62 -8.23 -12.96 -17.06
CA HIS A 62 -9.60 -12.66 -16.70
C HIS A 62 -10.33 -11.96 -17.84
N PHE A 63 -11.65 -12.17 -17.88
CA PHE A 63 -12.54 -11.55 -18.85
C PHE A 63 -13.38 -10.48 -18.16
N LYS A 64 -13.35 -9.26 -18.70
CA LYS A 64 -14.19 -8.15 -18.24
C LYS A 64 -15.17 -7.74 -19.33
N MET A 65 -16.36 -7.32 -18.94
CA MET A 65 -17.28 -6.64 -19.84
C MET A 65 -16.84 -5.18 -20.01
N PRO A 66 -16.44 -4.75 -21.22
CA PRO A 66 -15.77 -3.46 -21.42
C PRO A 66 -16.60 -2.24 -21.04
N LEU A 67 -17.93 -2.32 -21.09
CA LEU A 67 -18.85 -1.22 -20.79
C LEU A 67 -19.34 -1.20 -19.34
N ILE A 68 -19.34 -2.33 -18.66
CA ILE A 68 -20.00 -2.50 -17.35
C ILE A 68 -18.97 -2.71 -16.23
N ASP A 69 -17.89 -3.44 -16.50
CA ASP A 69 -16.88 -3.77 -15.51
C ASP A 69 -15.72 -2.76 -15.56
N LYS A 70 -15.38 -2.19 -14.40
CA LYS A 70 -14.27 -1.26 -14.22
C LYS A 70 -13.25 -1.83 -13.23
N VAL A 71 -11.96 -1.69 -13.53
CA VAL A 71 -10.91 -1.93 -12.54
C VAL A 71 -10.87 -0.73 -11.60
N ALA A 72 -11.41 -0.88 -10.39
CA ALA A 72 -11.48 0.18 -9.39
C ALA A 72 -10.11 0.45 -8.77
N LYS A 73 -9.41 -0.62 -8.36
CA LYS A 73 -8.10 -0.51 -7.73
C LYS A 73 -7.19 -1.67 -8.14
N ARG A 74 -5.90 -1.36 -8.31
CA ARG A 74 -4.84 -2.35 -8.47
C ARG A 74 -4.08 -2.41 -7.15
N VAL A 75 -4.01 -3.58 -6.55
CA VAL A 75 -3.42 -3.79 -5.25
C VAL A 75 -2.17 -4.64 -5.39
N ILE A 76 -1.07 -4.19 -4.82
CA ILE A 76 0.19 -4.91 -4.78
C ILE A 76 0.18 -5.76 -3.51
N LEU A 77 0.34 -7.09 -3.66
CA LEU A 77 0.32 -8.05 -2.56
C LEU A 77 1.70 -8.32 -1.95
N LYS A 78 2.75 -7.73 -2.54
CA LYS A 78 4.11 -7.81 -1.98
C LYS A 78 4.20 -7.03 -0.69
N GLU A 79 5.14 -7.42 0.17
CA GLU A 79 5.50 -6.61 1.32
C GLU A 79 5.92 -5.21 0.88
N GLN A 80 5.35 -4.22 1.55
CA GLN A 80 5.61 -2.80 1.34
C GLN A 80 6.27 -2.23 2.60
N VAL A 81 7.10 -1.23 2.40
CA VAL A 81 7.83 -0.54 3.46
C VAL A 81 7.46 0.93 3.42
N VAL A 82 7.05 1.47 4.56
CA VAL A 82 6.80 2.90 4.71
C VAL A 82 7.65 3.44 5.85
N ASP A 83 8.41 4.48 5.55
CA ASP A 83 9.23 5.23 6.50
C ASP A 83 8.43 6.46 6.95
N PHE A 84 8.09 6.51 8.22
CA PHE A 84 7.35 7.63 8.79
C PHE A 84 8.30 8.66 9.41
N PRO A 85 7.97 9.97 9.27
CA PRO A 85 8.81 11.04 9.81
C PRO A 85 8.91 10.96 11.33
N PRO A 86 9.98 11.58 11.93
CA PRO A 86 10.18 11.58 13.36
C PRO A 86 8.98 12.13 14.12
N GLN A 87 8.43 11.33 15.03
CA GLN A 87 7.30 11.70 15.87
C GLN A 87 7.78 12.16 17.24
N PRO A 88 7.29 13.30 17.75
CA PRO A 88 7.60 13.72 19.10
C PRO A 88 6.84 12.88 20.11
N VAL A 89 7.56 12.33 21.08
CA VAL A 89 7.02 11.49 22.16
C VAL A 89 7.58 11.95 23.49
N ILE A 90 6.85 11.69 24.57
CA ILE A 90 7.27 12.06 25.94
C ILE A 90 7.28 10.77 26.75
N THR A 91 8.42 10.52 27.40
CA THR A 91 8.59 9.37 28.30
C THR A 91 7.92 9.59 29.65
N LYS A 92 7.84 8.52 30.44
CA LYS A 92 7.27 8.55 31.80
C LYS A 92 7.99 9.53 32.74
N ASP A 93 9.30 9.67 32.57
CA ASP A 93 10.17 10.62 33.29
C ASP A 93 10.19 12.03 32.67
N ASN A 94 9.20 12.33 31.80
CA ASN A 94 8.94 13.65 31.22
C ASN A 94 10.05 14.15 30.29
N VAL A 95 10.75 13.26 29.61
CA VAL A 95 11.73 13.60 28.57
C VAL A 95 11.07 13.58 27.20
N THR A 96 11.16 14.68 26.47
CA THR A 96 10.66 14.77 25.10
C THR A 96 11.74 14.26 24.14
N MET A 97 11.40 13.28 23.31
CA MET A 97 12.29 12.78 22.25
C MET A 97 11.59 12.67 20.92
N ARG A 98 12.36 12.45 19.87
CA ARG A 98 11.85 12.23 18.51
C ARG A 98 12.26 10.85 18.05
N ILE A 99 11.30 10.09 17.55
CA ILE A 99 11.52 8.70 17.15
C ILE A 99 10.97 8.50 15.74
N ASP A 100 11.82 7.99 14.87
CA ASP A 100 11.47 7.57 13.50
C ASP A 100 11.06 6.10 13.53
N THR A 101 10.04 5.76 12.77
CA THR A 101 9.55 4.39 12.65
C THR A 101 9.44 3.96 11.19
N VAL A 102 9.80 2.71 10.95
CA VAL A 102 9.60 2.04 9.66
C VAL A 102 8.63 0.88 9.87
N VAL A 103 7.60 0.83 9.05
CA VAL A 103 6.57 -0.21 9.10
C VAL A 103 6.63 -1.06 7.85
N PHE A 104 6.73 -2.38 8.03
CA PHE A 104 6.69 -3.40 7.00
C PHE A 104 5.31 -4.06 7.04
N PHE A 105 4.57 -3.96 5.97
CA PHE A 105 3.24 -4.52 5.88
C PHE A 105 2.95 -5.11 4.51
N GLN A 106 1.96 -5.97 4.44
CA GLN A 106 1.44 -6.52 3.20
C GLN A 106 -0.08 -6.49 3.19
N ILE A 107 -0.66 -6.44 2.00
CA ILE A 107 -2.10 -6.45 1.83
C ILE A 107 -2.55 -7.90 1.70
N THR A 108 -3.39 -8.35 2.61
CA THR A 108 -3.94 -9.71 2.65
C THR A 108 -5.31 -9.80 2.01
N ASP A 109 -6.12 -8.75 2.15
CA ASP A 109 -7.44 -8.67 1.52
C ASP A 109 -7.56 -7.38 0.68
N PRO A 110 -7.48 -7.48 -0.66
CA PRO A 110 -7.61 -6.33 -1.55
C PRO A 110 -8.97 -5.62 -1.48
N LYS A 111 -10.05 -6.33 -1.15
CA LYS A 111 -11.38 -5.74 -1.00
C LYS A 111 -11.44 -4.86 0.23
N LEU A 112 -11.05 -5.38 1.40
CA LEU A 112 -11.00 -4.60 2.64
C LEU A 112 -10.04 -3.41 2.53
N PHE A 113 -8.88 -3.59 1.89
CA PHE A 113 -7.94 -2.51 1.61
C PHE A 113 -8.52 -1.40 0.74
N SER A 114 -9.41 -1.76 -0.20
CA SER A 114 -9.98 -0.79 -1.13
C SER A 114 -11.17 -0.01 -0.56
N TYR A 115 -11.93 -0.63 0.33
CA TYR A 115 -13.19 -0.09 0.84
C TYR A 115 -13.26 0.08 2.36
N GLY A 116 -12.32 -0.51 3.10
CA GLY A 116 -12.31 -0.47 4.57
C GLY A 116 -11.83 0.85 5.15
N VAL A 117 -10.96 1.57 4.43
CA VAL A 117 -10.42 2.86 4.85
C VAL A 117 -10.10 3.72 3.62
N GLU A 118 -10.35 5.01 3.70
CA GLU A 118 -10.15 5.93 2.57
C GLU A 118 -8.68 6.09 2.18
N ASN A 119 -7.82 6.33 3.18
CA ASN A 119 -6.38 6.47 2.98
C ASN A 119 -5.61 5.54 3.95
N PRO A 120 -5.31 4.31 3.53
CA PRO A 120 -4.67 3.31 4.39
C PRO A 120 -3.31 3.75 4.93
N ILE A 121 -2.49 4.40 4.11
CA ILE A 121 -1.13 4.82 4.51
C ILE A 121 -1.18 5.89 5.60
N MET A 122 -2.01 6.91 5.41
CA MET A 122 -2.20 7.95 6.42
C MET A 122 -2.83 7.40 7.70
N ALA A 123 -3.73 6.42 7.59
CA ALA A 123 -4.32 5.76 8.74
C ALA A 123 -3.26 4.98 9.54
N ILE A 124 -2.37 4.24 8.86
CA ILE A 124 -1.24 3.53 9.50
C ILE A 124 -0.27 4.54 10.14
N GLU A 125 0.03 5.65 9.49
CA GLU A 125 0.91 6.70 10.04
C GLU A 125 0.38 7.24 11.36
N ASN A 126 -0.88 7.69 11.39
CA ASN A 126 -1.51 8.21 12.58
C ASN A 126 -1.63 7.17 13.69
N LEU A 127 -1.94 5.92 13.33
CA LEU A 127 -2.01 4.81 14.27
C LEU A 127 -0.63 4.49 14.84
N THR A 128 0.41 4.51 14.00
CA THR A 128 1.81 4.33 14.43
C THR A 128 2.22 5.41 15.41
N ALA A 129 1.93 6.68 15.11
CA ALA A 129 2.27 7.81 15.97
C ALA A 129 1.56 7.72 17.35
N THR A 130 0.28 7.38 17.36
CA THR A 130 -0.49 7.26 18.62
C THR A 130 -0.07 6.04 19.45
N THR A 131 0.16 4.91 18.80
CA THR A 131 0.62 3.67 19.47
C THR A 131 2.02 3.86 20.03
N LEU A 132 2.92 4.47 19.28
CA LEU A 132 4.28 4.80 19.75
C LEU A 132 4.22 5.71 20.99
N ARG A 133 3.41 6.77 20.95
CA ARG A 133 3.25 7.69 22.07
C ARG A 133 2.76 6.99 23.34
N ASN A 134 1.82 6.07 23.20
CA ASN A 134 1.29 5.31 24.33
C ASN A 134 2.35 4.38 24.91
N ILE A 135 3.06 3.63 24.08
CA ILE A 135 4.09 2.68 24.54
C ILE A 135 5.24 3.41 25.22
N ILE A 136 5.74 4.51 24.61
CA ILE A 136 6.86 5.28 25.16
C ILE A 136 6.45 6.05 26.43
N GLY A 137 5.19 6.50 26.51
CA GLY A 137 4.67 7.18 27.70
C GLY A 137 4.67 6.32 28.97
N ASP A 138 4.70 5.02 28.82
CA ASP A 138 4.77 4.05 29.93
C ASP A 138 6.23 3.68 30.32
N LEU A 139 7.22 4.11 29.51
CA LEU A 139 8.63 3.77 29.69
C LEU A 139 9.46 4.98 30.12
N GLU A 140 10.51 4.71 30.89
CA GLU A 140 11.54 5.70 31.20
C GLU A 140 12.53 5.84 30.01
N LEU A 141 13.33 6.92 30.00
CA LEU A 141 14.31 7.20 28.96
C LEU A 141 15.27 6.02 28.73
N ASP A 142 15.85 5.51 29.80
CA ASP A 142 16.83 4.40 29.72
C ASP A 142 16.19 3.12 29.20
N GLU A 143 14.95 2.82 29.63
CA GLU A 143 14.17 1.69 29.13
C GLU A 143 13.88 1.84 27.64
N THR A 144 13.52 3.04 27.17
CA THR A 144 13.24 3.33 25.77
C THR A 144 14.48 3.10 24.90
N LEU A 145 15.67 3.45 25.38
CA LEU A 145 16.92 3.28 24.66
C LEU A 145 17.40 1.82 24.61
N THR A 146 17.13 1.04 25.66
CA THR A 146 17.63 -0.34 25.82
C THR A 146 16.63 -1.40 25.34
N SER A 147 15.32 -1.13 25.36
CA SER A 147 14.27 -2.12 25.10
C SER A 147 13.64 -2.02 23.72
N ARG A 148 14.41 -1.65 22.68
CA ARG A 148 13.92 -1.45 21.31
C ARG A 148 13.14 -2.66 20.78
N GLU A 149 13.62 -3.86 21.00
CA GLU A 149 12.98 -5.08 20.52
C GLU A 149 11.60 -5.30 21.15
N THR A 150 11.48 -5.02 22.44
CA THR A 150 10.20 -5.09 23.15
C THR A 150 9.21 -4.06 22.63
N ILE A 151 9.68 -2.84 22.35
CA ILE A 151 8.86 -1.75 21.77
C ILE A 151 8.41 -2.15 20.36
N ASN A 152 9.32 -2.62 19.51
CA ASN A 152 9.03 -3.08 18.15
C ASN A 152 7.94 -4.18 18.15
N THR A 153 8.05 -5.15 19.07
CA THR A 153 7.08 -6.25 19.21
C THR A 153 5.71 -5.75 19.66
N LYS A 154 5.66 -4.86 20.66
CA LYS A 154 4.41 -4.26 21.13
C LYS A 154 3.75 -3.41 20.03
N MET A 155 4.55 -2.59 19.34
CA MET A 155 4.11 -1.78 18.20
C MET A 155 3.49 -2.67 17.11
N ARG A 156 4.22 -3.70 16.68
CA ARG A 156 3.76 -4.65 15.66
C ARG A 156 2.42 -5.27 16.07
N SER A 157 2.31 -5.80 17.27
CA SER A 157 1.10 -6.46 17.75
C SER A 157 -0.11 -5.52 17.77
N SER A 158 0.08 -4.29 18.26
CA SER A 158 -0.99 -3.29 18.32
C SER A 158 -1.43 -2.82 16.95
N LEU A 159 -0.46 -2.58 16.04
CA LEU A 159 -0.74 -2.16 14.67
C LEU A 159 -1.43 -3.26 13.87
N ASP A 160 -0.96 -4.51 13.98
CA ASP A 160 -1.52 -5.66 13.27
C ASP A 160 -3.01 -5.86 13.62
N MET A 161 -3.34 -5.84 14.91
CA MET A 161 -4.75 -5.92 15.36
C MET A 161 -5.61 -4.77 14.83
N ALA A 162 -5.08 -3.56 14.80
CA ALA A 162 -5.84 -2.38 14.39
C ALA A 162 -6.00 -2.28 12.86
N THR A 163 -5.09 -2.85 12.09
CA THR A 163 -5.11 -2.83 10.61
C THR A 163 -5.78 -4.04 9.98
N ASP A 164 -6.04 -5.09 10.75
CA ASP A 164 -6.71 -6.31 10.27
C ASP A 164 -8.08 -6.03 9.60
N PRO A 165 -8.97 -5.15 10.14
CA PRO A 165 -10.22 -4.78 9.49
C PRO A 165 -10.04 -4.11 8.11
N TRP A 166 -8.86 -3.61 7.81
CA TRP A 166 -8.52 -2.97 6.53
C TRP A 166 -7.86 -3.93 5.54
N GLY A 167 -7.76 -5.22 5.90
CA GLY A 167 -7.10 -6.24 5.08
C GLY A 167 -5.59 -6.01 4.94
N ILE A 168 -4.97 -5.42 5.97
CA ILE A 168 -3.53 -5.14 6.03
C ILE A 168 -2.94 -5.94 7.17
N LYS A 169 -1.84 -6.65 6.89
CA LYS A 169 -1.06 -7.36 7.89
C LYS A 169 0.27 -6.66 8.11
N VAL A 170 0.52 -6.28 9.37
CA VAL A 170 1.80 -5.68 9.77
C VAL A 170 2.77 -6.81 10.14
N ASN A 171 3.81 -6.98 9.32
CA ASN A 171 4.80 -8.04 9.51
C ASN A 171 5.84 -7.63 10.56
N ARG A 172 6.33 -6.40 10.48
CA ARG A 172 7.40 -5.88 11.32
C ARG A 172 7.30 -4.37 11.48
N VAL A 173 7.69 -3.88 12.65
CA VAL A 173 7.86 -2.45 12.95
C VAL A 173 9.25 -2.29 13.53
N GLU A 174 9.98 -1.28 13.05
CA GLU A 174 11.33 -0.98 13.49
C GLU A 174 11.45 0.48 13.92
N LEU A 175 12.01 0.70 15.10
CA LEU A 175 12.46 2.03 15.52
C LEU A 175 13.80 2.32 14.86
N LYS A 176 13.83 3.31 13.97
CA LYS A 176 15.04 3.67 13.20
C LYS A 176 16.00 4.51 14.03
N ASN A 177 15.58 5.69 14.42
CA ASN A 177 16.36 6.60 15.26
C ASN A 177 15.56 6.99 16.50
N ILE A 178 16.25 7.06 17.64
CA ILE A 178 15.72 7.64 18.88
C ILE A 178 16.61 8.82 19.20
N ILE A 179 16.05 10.03 19.13
CA ILE A 179 16.78 11.29 19.26
C ILE A 179 16.30 11.99 20.54
N PRO A 180 17.04 11.85 21.67
CA PRO A 180 16.78 12.62 22.88
C PRO A 180 17.15 14.08 22.70
N PRO A 181 16.74 15.00 23.61
CA PRO A 181 17.16 16.40 23.60
C PRO A 181 18.67 16.55 23.69
N ALA A 182 19.23 17.58 23.05
CA ALA A 182 20.67 17.84 23.00
C ALA A 182 21.33 17.90 24.38
N ALA A 183 20.68 18.50 25.37
CA ALA A 183 21.18 18.58 26.73
C ALA A 183 21.38 17.20 27.40
N ILE A 184 20.53 16.23 27.05
CA ILE A 184 20.62 14.85 27.54
C ILE A 184 21.70 14.09 26.76
N GLN A 185 21.80 14.31 25.44
CA GLN A 185 22.89 13.72 24.64
C GLN A 185 24.26 14.13 25.17
N ASP A 186 24.48 15.42 25.43
CA ASP A 186 25.73 15.94 25.99
C ASP A 186 26.04 15.33 27.38
N ALA A 187 25.03 15.16 28.22
CA ALA A 187 25.19 14.54 29.53
C ALA A 187 25.58 13.06 29.41
N MET A 188 24.92 12.30 28.52
CA MET A 188 25.21 10.90 28.27
C MET A 188 26.61 10.70 27.66
N GLU A 189 27.05 11.56 26.74
CA GLU A 189 28.41 11.51 26.18
C GLU A 189 29.48 11.74 27.25
N LYS A 190 29.28 12.72 28.14
CA LYS A 190 30.17 12.98 29.26
C LYS A 190 30.25 11.81 30.21
N GLN A 191 29.10 11.22 30.53
CA GLN A 191 29.04 10.03 31.42
C GLN A 191 29.74 8.83 30.77
N MET A 192 29.49 8.55 29.50
CA MET A 192 30.15 7.46 28.78
C MET A 192 31.66 7.66 28.67
N LYS A 193 32.13 8.91 28.48
CA LYS A 193 33.54 9.24 28.46
C LYS A 193 34.21 8.98 29.82
N ALA A 194 33.56 9.46 30.88
CA ALA A 194 34.06 9.23 32.26
C ALA A 194 34.11 7.74 32.64
N GLU A 195 33.14 6.97 32.19
CA GLU A 195 33.07 5.52 32.42
C GLU A 195 34.15 4.77 31.64
N ARG A 196 34.46 5.15 30.40
CA ARG A 196 35.58 4.61 29.62
C ARG A 196 36.90 4.91 30.28
N GLU A 197 37.16 6.17 30.68
CA GLU A 197 38.37 6.58 31.38
C GLU A 197 38.53 5.81 32.69
N ARG A 198 37.44 5.54 33.40
CA ARG A 198 37.48 4.71 34.63
C ARG A 198 37.81 3.24 34.34
N ARG A 199 37.36 2.68 33.23
CA ARG A 199 37.70 1.28 32.82
C ARG A 199 39.13 1.15 32.32
N GLU A 200 39.67 2.18 31.70
CA GLU A 200 41.09 2.22 31.25
C GLU A 200 42.08 2.39 32.39
N ALA A 201 41.63 2.90 33.55
CA ALA A 201 42.45 3.13 34.74
C ALA A 201 42.49 1.94 35.71
N ILE A 202 41.87 0.81 35.39
CA ILE A 202 41.86 -0.46 36.12
C ILE A 202 42.65 -1.51 35.37
#